data_00d64311f1f26169cc23f1108e54b474
#
_entry.id   00d64311f1f26169cc23f1108e54b474
#
_cell.length_a   1.000
_cell.length_b   1.000
_cell.length_c   1.000
_cell.angle_alpha   90.00
_cell.angle_beta   90.00
_cell.angle_gamma   90.00
#
_symmetry.space_group_name_H-M   'P 1'
#
loop_
_entity.id
_entity.type
_entity.pdbx_description
1 polymer ?
#
loop_
_entity_poly.entity_id
_entity_poly.type
_entity_poly.pdbx_seq_one_letter_code
_entity_poly.pdbx_strand_id
1 'polypeptide(L)'
;MRAEGLSRPRQLQGYATTRIERFLRSHGRRLIGWDEILDSGVSQTAVVMSWRGTEGGIRAARRGNEVVMAPTTHCYFDYYQTADTAGEPLAWGGCLPLDKVYALNPCEGLDSVQRASVLGVQANLWTEYIPDFAQAQYMLLPRLGALAEVGWAPDRKDYAEFLPRLRRLTRLYDACGYVYAPHPLAD
;
A
#
# COMPACT_ATOMS: atom_id res chain seq x y z
N MET A 1 -20.72 26.44 -2.35
CA MET A 1 -21.27 25.79 -1.15
C MET A 1 -22.73 26.12 -0.95
N ARG A 2 -23.13 27.39 -0.74
CA ARG A 2 -24.55 27.73 -0.49
C ARG A 2 -25.51 27.29 -1.60
N ALA A 3 -25.12 27.46 -2.87
CA ALA A 3 -25.92 27.03 -4.03
C ALA A 3 -26.18 25.50 -4.07
N GLU A 4 -25.34 24.70 -3.43
CA GLU A 4 -25.43 23.24 -3.39
C GLU A 4 -25.91 22.71 -2.02
N GLY A 5 -26.38 23.59 -1.15
CA GLY A 5 -26.86 23.22 0.20
C GLY A 5 -25.76 22.76 1.16
N LEU A 6 -24.49 23.05 0.84
CA LEU A 6 -23.34 22.61 1.64
C LEU A 6 -23.03 23.62 2.74
N SER A 7 -23.06 23.19 3.99
CA SER A 7 -22.86 24.02 5.18
C SER A 7 -21.43 23.96 5.73
N ARG A 8 -20.66 22.91 5.41
CA ARG A 8 -19.31 22.67 5.95
C ARG A 8 -18.30 22.38 4.83
N PRO A 9 -17.04 22.86 4.90
CA PRO A 9 -16.02 22.64 3.88
C PRO A 9 -15.79 21.15 3.55
N ARG A 10 -15.77 20.27 4.55
CA ARG A 10 -15.57 18.81 4.32
C ARG A 10 -16.69 18.17 3.49
N GLN A 11 -17.89 18.77 3.42
CA GLN A 11 -18.96 18.28 2.54
C GLN A 11 -18.66 18.58 1.07
N LEU A 12 -17.78 19.54 0.78
CA LEU A 12 -17.36 19.87 -0.58
C LEU A 12 -16.54 18.70 -1.20
N GLN A 13 -15.72 18.04 -0.40
CA GLN A 13 -15.00 16.84 -0.87
C GLN A 13 -16.00 15.75 -1.28
N GLY A 14 -16.98 15.43 -0.45
CA GLY A 14 -18.01 14.44 -0.77
C GLY A 14 -18.83 14.80 -2.00
N TYR A 15 -19.18 16.07 -2.13
CA TYR A 15 -19.87 16.57 -3.32
C TYR A 15 -19.03 16.37 -4.59
N ALA A 16 -17.76 16.75 -4.57
CA ALA A 16 -16.84 16.58 -5.69
C ALA A 16 -16.63 15.08 -6.02
N THR A 17 -16.35 14.27 -5.00
CA THR A 17 -16.14 12.82 -5.14
C THR A 17 -17.37 12.15 -5.75
N THR A 18 -18.57 12.47 -5.29
CA THR A 18 -19.82 11.91 -5.83
C THR A 18 -20.02 12.27 -7.29
N ARG A 19 -19.68 13.50 -7.71
CA ARG A 19 -19.78 13.91 -9.12
C ARG A 19 -18.77 13.16 -10.00
N ILE A 20 -17.53 13.03 -9.53
CA ILE A 20 -16.48 12.28 -10.22
C ILE A 20 -16.89 10.80 -10.32
N GLU A 21 -17.39 10.21 -9.26
CA GLU A 21 -17.86 8.82 -9.25
C GLU A 21 -18.96 8.59 -10.27
N ARG A 22 -19.98 9.47 -10.33
CA ARG A 22 -21.06 9.38 -11.33
C ARG A 22 -20.53 9.47 -12.76
N PHE A 23 -19.60 10.39 -13.00
CA PHE A 23 -18.95 10.54 -14.30
C PHE A 23 -18.19 9.25 -14.69
N LEU A 24 -17.35 8.71 -13.80
CA LEU A 24 -16.61 7.47 -14.05
C LEU A 24 -17.54 6.30 -14.35
N ARG A 25 -18.61 6.16 -13.57
CA ARG A 25 -19.61 5.09 -13.78
C ARG A 25 -20.34 5.22 -15.13
N SER A 26 -20.67 6.42 -15.58
CA SER A 26 -21.28 6.63 -16.89
C SER A 26 -20.36 6.25 -18.05
N HIS A 27 -19.05 6.09 -17.79
CA HIS A 27 -18.03 5.62 -18.72
C HIS A 27 -17.58 4.18 -18.45
N GLY A 28 -18.33 3.41 -17.67
CA GLY A 28 -18.01 2.02 -17.36
C GLY A 28 -16.75 1.85 -16.49
N ARG A 29 -16.39 2.88 -15.69
CA ARG A 29 -15.25 2.86 -14.78
C ARG A 29 -15.71 2.96 -13.33
N ARG A 30 -14.87 2.49 -12.42
CA ARG A 30 -15.08 2.60 -10.96
C ARG A 30 -14.12 3.62 -10.37
N LEU A 31 -14.57 4.34 -9.36
CA LEU A 31 -13.73 5.21 -8.56
C LEU A 31 -12.84 4.35 -7.64
N ILE A 32 -11.55 4.65 -7.62
CA ILE A 32 -10.64 4.24 -6.54
C ILE A 32 -10.15 5.52 -5.88
N GLY A 33 -10.20 5.61 -4.56
CA GLY A 33 -9.72 6.77 -3.83
C GLY A 33 -9.09 6.38 -2.48
N TRP A 34 -8.22 7.26 -2.01
CA TRP A 34 -7.63 7.14 -0.70
C TRP A 34 -8.70 7.17 0.39
N ASP A 35 -8.42 6.63 1.56
CA ASP A 35 -9.42 6.37 2.61
C ASP A 35 -10.13 7.63 3.16
N GLU A 36 -9.67 8.84 2.82
CA GLU A 36 -10.38 10.11 3.08
C GLU A 36 -11.75 10.18 2.44
N ILE A 37 -11.96 9.47 1.32
CA ILE A 37 -13.29 9.45 0.67
C ILE A 37 -14.39 8.87 1.56
N LEU A 38 -14.01 8.03 2.54
CA LEU A 38 -14.95 7.49 3.53
C LEU A 38 -15.55 8.58 4.44
N ASP A 39 -14.79 9.62 4.73
CA ASP A 39 -15.20 10.70 5.61
C ASP A 39 -16.25 11.61 4.96
N SER A 40 -16.36 11.55 3.66
CA SER A 40 -17.26 12.35 2.84
C SER A 40 -18.49 11.59 2.30
N GLY A 41 -18.65 10.32 2.65
CA GLY A 41 -19.85 9.55 2.33
C GLY A 41 -19.89 8.95 0.92
N VAL A 42 -18.74 8.45 0.42
CA VAL A 42 -18.64 7.73 -0.86
C VAL A 42 -19.58 6.51 -0.92
N SER A 43 -20.00 6.13 -2.12
CA SER A 43 -20.88 4.96 -2.33
C SER A 43 -20.13 3.63 -2.10
N GLN A 44 -20.87 2.53 -1.96
CA GLN A 44 -20.31 1.19 -1.83
C GLN A 44 -19.66 0.68 -3.13
N THR A 45 -19.90 1.32 -4.27
CA THR A 45 -19.28 0.92 -5.55
C THR A 45 -17.85 1.43 -5.73
N ALA A 46 -17.42 2.39 -4.89
CA ALA A 46 -16.04 2.86 -4.90
C ALA A 46 -15.12 1.88 -4.18
N VAL A 47 -13.89 1.77 -4.68
CA VAL A 47 -12.81 1.03 -4.03
C VAL A 47 -12.05 2.01 -3.13
N VAL A 48 -11.69 1.57 -1.94
CA VAL A 48 -10.98 2.38 -0.95
C VAL A 48 -9.54 1.92 -0.82
N MET A 49 -8.58 2.84 -1.00
CA MET A 49 -7.17 2.61 -0.68
C MET A 49 -6.87 3.06 0.74
N SER A 50 -6.58 2.10 1.62
CA SER A 50 -6.25 2.37 3.02
C SER A 50 -4.77 2.66 3.17
N TRP A 51 -4.41 3.94 3.43
CA TRP A 51 -3.00 4.36 3.55
C TRP A 51 -2.62 4.86 4.94
N ARG A 52 -3.54 5.49 5.67
CA ARG A 52 -3.31 6.03 7.02
C ARG A 52 -3.21 4.96 8.11
N GLY A 53 -3.09 3.70 7.74
CA GLY A 53 -3.13 2.50 8.55
C GLY A 53 -4.08 1.49 7.92
N THR A 54 -4.46 0.46 8.67
CA THR A 54 -5.42 -0.56 8.22
C THR A 54 -6.88 -0.22 8.57
N GLU A 55 -7.11 0.69 9.51
CA GLU A 55 -8.44 1.03 10.03
C GLU A 55 -9.39 1.57 8.97
N GLY A 56 -8.86 2.37 8.02
CA GLY A 56 -9.63 2.87 6.89
C GLY A 56 -10.18 1.73 6.04
N GLY A 57 -9.33 0.75 5.73
CA GLY A 57 -9.71 -0.44 4.98
C GLY A 57 -10.69 -1.34 5.73
N ILE A 58 -10.46 -1.58 7.02
CA ILE A 58 -11.40 -2.33 7.88
C ILE A 58 -12.78 -1.66 7.88
N ARG A 59 -12.81 -0.34 8.06
CA ARG A 59 -14.05 0.45 8.03
C ARG A 59 -14.75 0.34 6.67
N ALA A 60 -14.00 0.39 5.57
CA ALA A 60 -14.52 0.26 4.22
C ALA A 60 -15.10 -1.14 3.96
N ALA A 61 -14.36 -2.21 4.28
CA ALA A 61 -14.81 -3.58 4.14
C ALA A 61 -16.10 -3.86 4.93
N ARG A 62 -16.19 -3.35 6.16
CA ARG A 62 -17.41 -3.44 6.99
C ARG A 62 -18.60 -2.70 6.40
N ARG A 63 -18.38 -1.70 5.54
CA ARG A 63 -19.43 -0.99 4.80
C ARG A 63 -19.80 -1.68 3.49
N GLY A 64 -19.08 -2.72 3.08
CA GLY A 64 -19.24 -3.42 1.81
C GLY A 64 -18.52 -2.76 0.63
N ASN A 65 -17.56 -1.87 0.88
CA ASN A 65 -16.64 -1.37 -0.14
C ASN A 65 -15.52 -2.40 -0.38
N GLU A 66 -15.06 -2.52 -1.60
CA GLU A 66 -13.79 -3.19 -1.90
C GLU A 66 -12.61 -2.32 -1.45
N VAL A 67 -11.50 -2.97 -1.08
CA VAL A 67 -10.36 -2.35 -0.42
C VAL A 67 -9.05 -2.79 -1.04
N VAL A 68 -8.13 -1.84 -1.21
CA VAL A 68 -6.69 -2.10 -1.41
C VAL A 68 -5.96 -1.64 -0.14
N MET A 69 -5.18 -2.52 0.47
CA MET A 69 -4.39 -2.20 1.66
C MET A 69 -3.02 -1.66 1.23
N ALA A 70 -2.75 -0.40 1.57
CA ALA A 70 -1.50 0.32 1.29
C ALA A 70 -1.02 1.12 2.51
N PRO A 71 -1.04 0.56 3.75
CA PRO A 71 -0.73 1.33 4.95
C PRO A 71 0.72 1.83 4.94
N THR A 72 0.91 3.11 5.29
CA THR A 72 2.24 3.74 5.41
C THR A 72 3.20 2.93 6.27
N THR A 73 2.68 2.27 7.28
CA THR A 73 3.45 1.47 8.23
C THR A 73 4.09 0.22 7.62
N HIS A 74 3.65 -0.22 6.42
CA HIS A 74 4.08 -1.49 5.81
C HIS A 74 4.30 -1.41 4.29
N CYS A 75 3.80 -0.37 3.62
CA CYS A 75 3.70 -0.35 2.15
C CYS A 75 4.35 0.88 1.49
N TYR A 76 4.97 1.80 2.25
CA TYR A 76 5.59 3.00 1.70
C TYR A 76 7.09 2.76 1.49
N PHE A 77 7.43 2.40 0.26
CA PHE A 77 8.78 1.97 -0.11
C PHE A 77 9.71 3.14 -0.46
N ASP A 78 9.23 4.36 -0.35
CA ASP A 78 9.99 5.60 -0.33
C ASP A 78 10.63 5.90 1.05
N TYR A 79 10.35 5.06 2.07
CA TYR A 79 11.01 5.11 3.38
C TYR A 79 12.33 4.32 3.38
N TYR A 80 13.25 4.70 4.27
CA TYR A 80 14.51 3.97 4.49
C TYR A 80 14.25 2.50 4.81
N GLN A 81 15.12 1.62 4.34
CA GLN A 81 15.02 0.18 4.61
C GLN A 81 15.68 -0.25 5.91
N THR A 82 16.48 0.62 6.51
CA THR A 82 17.21 0.42 7.76
C THR A 82 17.12 1.65 8.65
N ALA A 83 17.32 1.45 9.96
CA ALA A 83 17.41 2.55 10.92
C ALA A 83 18.78 3.27 10.85
N ASP A 84 19.85 2.56 10.45
CA ASP A 84 21.14 3.16 10.14
C ASP A 84 21.10 3.73 8.73
N THR A 85 20.93 5.03 8.61
CA THR A 85 20.83 5.73 7.33
C THR A 85 22.19 6.21 6.81
N ALA A 86 23.30 5.89 7.49
CA ALA A 86 24.63 6.22 7.00
C ALA A 86 24.94 5.44 5.72
N GLY A 87 25.12 6.17 4.60
CA GLY A 87 25.33 5.54 3.30
C GLY A 87 24.08 5.13 2.54
N GLU A 88 22.89 5.30 3.14
CA GLU A 88 21.63 5.08 2.41
C GLU A 88 21.37 6.21 1.39
N PRO A 89 20.74 5.90 0.25
CA PRO A 89 20.23 6.93 -0.64
C PRO A 89 19.21 7.82 0.08
N LEU A 90 19.19 9.11 -0.25
CA LEU A 90 18.21 10.03 0.33
C LEU A 90 16.79 9.52 0.11
N ALA A 91 16.00 9.48 1.18
CA ALA A 91 14.62 9.02 1.19
C ALA A 91 13.70 10.04 1.87
N TRP A 92 12.39 9.83 1.77
CA TRP A 92 11.40 10.71 2.40
C TRP A 92 11.54 10.76 3.94
N GLY A 93 12.12 9.77 4.55
CA GLY A 93 12.24 9.57 5.99
C GLY A 93 11.54 8.28 6.41
N GLY A 94 11.28 8.14 7.73
CA GLY A 94 10.73 6.90 8.27
C GLY A 94 11.69 5.72 8.15
N CYS A 95 11.30 4.58 8.68
CA CYS A 95 12.04 3.32 8.54
C CYS A 95 11.04 2.18 8.34
N LEU A 96 11.18 1.48 7.22
CA LEU A 96 10.34 0.35 6.85
C LEU A 96 11.24 -0.83 6.44
N PRO A 97 11.75 -1.61 7.39
CA PRO A 97 12.58 -2.77 7.09
C PRO A 97 11.75 -3.95 6.56
N LEU A 98 12.44 -4.94 6.01
CA LEU A 98 11.86 -6.09 5.32
C LEU A 98 10.88 -6.89 6.20
N ASP A 99 11.24 -7.17 7.44
CA ASP A 99 10.42 -7.91 8.41
C ASP A 99 9.11 -7.20 8.69
N LYS A 100 9.12 -5.87 8.77
CA LYS A 100 7.93 -5.06 8.98
C LYS A 100 6.99 -5.09 7.77
N VAL A 101 7.53 -5.07 6.54
CA VAL A 101 6.71 -5.28 5.34
C VAL A 101 6.04 -6.66 5.38
N TYR A 102 6.82 -7.70 5.71
CA TYR A 102 6.33 -9.06 5.78
C TYR A 102 5.29 -9.29 6.90
N ALA A 103 5.37 -8.53 7.97
CA ALA A 103 4.44 -8.61 9.10
C ALA A 103 3.00 -8.16 8.75
N LEU A 104 2.79 -7.43 7.65
CA LEU A 104 1.46 -6.95 7.28
C LEU A 104 0.46 -8.10 7.18
N ASN A 105 -0.65 -8.00 7.91
CA ASN A 105 -1.84 -8.81 7.70
C ASN A 105 -2.94 -7.93 7.09
N PRO A 106 -3.18 -8.05 5.78
CA PRO A 106 -4.15 -7.16 5.09
C PRO A 106 -5.60 -7.42 5.50
N CYS A 107 -5.87 -8.55 6.16
CA CYS A 107 -7.21 -8.97 6.58
C CYS A 107 -7.38 -9.01 8.11
N GLU A 108 -6.48 -8.39 8.86
CA GLU A 108 -6.57 -8.41 10.32
C GLU A 108 -7.89 -7.81 10.83
N GLY A 109 -8.55 -8.50 11.77
CA GLY A 109 -9.81 -8.04 12.36
C GLY A 109 -11.04 -8.08 11.43
N LEU A 110 -10.95 -8.74 10.28
CA LEU A 110 -12.05 -8.96 9.34
C LEU A 110 -12.58 -10.40 9.43
N ASP A 111 -13.90 -10.53 9.37
CA ASP A 111 -14.55 -11.85 9.20
C ASP A 111 -14.42 -12.36 7.75
N SER A 112 -14.89 -13.57 7.49
CA SER A 112 -14.75 -14.24 6.18
C SER A 112 -15.43 -13.48 5.03
N VAL A 113 -16.56 -12.82 5.30
CA VAL A 113 -17.30 -12.06 4.29
C VAL A 113 -16.56 -10.74 3.98
N GLN A 114 -16.10 -10.06 5.01
CA GLN A 114 -15.35 -8.81 4.89
C GLN A 114 -13.98 -9.01 4.23
N ARG A 115 -13.30 -10.14 4.51
CA ARG A 115 -12.04 -10.52 3.85
C ARG A 115 -12.18 -10.61 2.33
N ALA A 116 -13.31 -11.10 1.83
CA ALA A 116 -13.58 -11.16 0.39
C ALA A 116 -13.63 -9.78 -0.28
N SER A 117 -13.81 -8.70 0.48
CA SER A 117 -13.77 -7.33 -0.02
C SER A 117 -12.33 -6.79 -0.17
N VAL A 118 -11.32 -7.45 0.40
CA VAL A 118 -9.92 -7.03 0.27
C VAL A 118 -9.36 -7.55 -1.05
N LEU A 119 -9.17 -6.65 -2.02
CA LEU A 119 -8.64 -6.99 -3.35
C LEU A 119 -7.17 -7.34 -3.33
N GLY A 120 -6.42 -6.83 -2.34
CA GLY A 120 -5.00 -7.08 -2.18
C GLY A 120 -4.26 -5.94 -1.49
N VAL A 121 -2.95 -5.91 -1.72
CA VAL A 121 -2.00 -4.95 -1.15
C VAL A 121 -1.32 -4.16 -2.26
N GLN A 122 -0.86 -2.94 -1.94
CA GLN A 122 -0.10 -2.10 -2.86
C GLN A 122 1.08 -1.46 -2.14
N ALA A 123 2.28 -1.57 -2.74
CA ALA A 123 3.42 -0.73 -2.37
C ALA A 123 3.32 0.63 -3.06
N ASN A 124 3.67 1.68 -2.33
CA ASN A 124 3.83 3.02 -2.86
C ASN A 124 5.32 3.38 -2.89
N LEU A 125 5.78 3.86 -4.03
CA LEU A 125 7.12 4.41 -4.21
C LEU A 125 6.99 5.83 -4.72
N TRP A 126 6.90 6.79 -3.80
CA TRP A 126 6.88 8.20 -4.12
C TRP A 126 8.29 8.66 -4.52
N THR A 127 8.39 9.44 -5.58
CA THR A 127 9.66 9.65 -6.28
C THR A 127 10.30 11.02 -6.04
N GLU A 128 9.90 11.73 -4.99
CA GLU A 128 10.44 13.05 -4.65
C GLU A 128 11.97 13.05 -4.49
N TYR A 129 12.52 11.93 -4.00
CA TYR A 129 13.96 11.75 -3.75
C TYR A 129 14.57 10.61 -4.58
N ILE A 130 13.90 10.17 -5.64
CA ILE A 130 14.37 9.06 -6.50
C ILE A 130 14.75 9.62 -7.86
N PRO A 131 16.04 9.93 -8.09
CA PRO A 131 16.51 10.59 -9.31
C PRO A 131 16.62 9.66 -10.52
N ASP A 132 16.76 8.34 -10.30
CA ASP A 132 17.00 7.38 -11.36
C ASP A 132 16.39 5.99 -11.06
N PHE A 133 16.49 5.11 -12.06
CA PHE A 133 15.90 3.77 -11.98
C PHE A 133 16.68 2.83 -11.05
N ALA A 134 18.00 3.02 -10.90
CA ALA A 134 18.81 2.19 -10.00
C ALA A 134 18.40 2.44 -8.54
N GLN A 135 18.16 3.71 -8.15
CA GLN A 135 17.64 4.01 -6.83
C GLN A 135 16.20 3.50 -6.66
N ALA A 136 15.34 3.59 -7.70
CA ALA A 136 14.00 3.00 -7.64
C ALA A 136 14.05 1.49 -7.37
N GLN A 137 14.94 0.76 -8.05
CA GLN A 137 15.17 -0.67 -7.79
C GLN A 137 15.65 -0.92 -6.35
N TYR A 138 16.65 -0.16 -5.89
CA TYR A 138 17.15 -0.25 -4.52
C TYR A 138 16.04 -0.08 -3.49
N MET A 139 15.19 0.93 -3.65
CA MET A 139 14.09 1.22 -2.72
C MET A 139 12.99 0.15 -2.76
N LEU A 140 12.74 -0.46 -3.93
CA LEU A 140 11.74 -1.52 -4.08
C LEU A 140 12.24 -2.87 -3.55
N LEU A 141 13.50 -3.21 -3.85
CA LEU A 141 14.04 -4.56 -3.62
C LEU A 141 14.91 -4.60 -2.35
N PRO A 142 14.80 -5.66 -1.55
CA PRO A 142 14.02 -6.87 -1.75
C PRO A 142 12.60 -6.81 -1.15
N ARG A 143 12.16 -5.68 -0.56
CA ARG A 143 10.86 -5.52 0.12
C ARG A 143 9.66 -5.93 -0.73
N LEU A 144 9.74 -5.72 -2.06
CA LEU A 144 8.67 -6.12 -2.98
C LEU A 144 8.44 -7.63 -2.97
N GLY A 145 9.50 -8.43 -2.78
CA GLY A 145 9.39 -9.88 -2.61
C GLY A 145 8.58 -10.26 -1.36
N ALA A 146 8.79 -9.53 -0.25
CA ALA A 146 8.04 -9.72 0.98
C ALA A 146 6.56 -9.35 0.79
N LEU A 147 6.28 -8.20 0.19
CA LEU A 147 4.90 -7.77 -0.05
C LEU A 147 4.16 -8.68 -1.04
N ALA A 148 4.87 -9.22 -2.03
CA ALA A 148 4.29 -10.21 -2.94
C ALA A 148 3.81 -11.46 -2.19
N GLU A 149 4.62 -12.01 -1.28
CA GLU A 149 4.21 -13.17 -0.48
C GLU A 149 3.03 -12.82 0.47
N VAL A 150 3.03 -11.64 1.06
CA VAL A 150 1.89 -11.14 1.85
C VAL A 150 0.60 -11.09 1.03
N GLY A 151 0.66 -10.65 -0.23
CA GLY A 151 -0.51 -10.55 -1.09
C GLY A 151 -1.00 -11.90 -1.62
N TRP A 152 -0.08 -12.81 -1.98
CA TRP A 152 -0.41 -14.08 -2.63
C TRP A 152 -0.65 -15.24 -1.65
N ALA A 153 -0.05 -15.19 -0.47
CA ALA A 153 -0.11 -16.28 0.52
C ALA A 153 -0.25 -15.77 1.97
N PRO A 154 -1.25 -14.90 2.26
CA PRO A 154 -1.37 -14.24 3.57
C PRO A 154 -1.51 -15.22 4.74
N ASP A 155 -2.13 -16.38 4.51
CA ASP A 155 -2.40 -17.39 5.54
C ASP A 155 -1.25 -18.41 5.70
N ARG A 156 -0.18 -18.32 4.90
CA ARG A 156 0.97 -19.25 4.90
C ARG A 156 2.29 -18.54 5.19
N LYS A 157 2.23 -17.35 5.79
CA LYS A 157 3.43 -16.57 6.09
C LYS A 157 4.25 -17.19 7.21
N ASP A 158 5.53 -17.43 6.91
CA ASP A 158 6.56 -17.77 7.88
C ASP A 158 7.84 -17.01 7.47
N TYR A 159 8.25 -16.06 8.30
CA TYR A 159 9.39 -15.20 7.98
C TYR A 159 10.71 -15.97 7.94
N ALA A 160 10.90 -16.95 8.82
CA ALA A 160 12.11 -17.77 8.84
C ALA A 160 12.23 -18.63 7.58
N GLU A 161 11.12 -19.18 7.08
CA GLU A 161 11.08 -19.90 5.81
C GLU A 161 11.15 -18.97 4.59
N PHE A 162 10.69 -17.74 4.70
CA PHE A 162 10.76 -16.74 3.64
C PHE A 162 12.21 -16.33 3.33
N LEU A 163 13.06 -16.12 4.32
CA LEU A 163 14.43 -15.66 4.12
C LEU A 163 15.26 -16.54 3.18
N PRO A 164 15.28 -17.89 3.29
CA PRO A 164 15.95 -18.74 2.32
C PRO A 164 15.41 -18.61 0.89
N ARG A 165 14.10 -18.39 0.73
CA ARG A 165 13.50 -18.16 -0.60
C ARG A 165 13.92 -16.80 -1.16
N LEU A 166 13.98 -15.79 -0.32
CA LEU A 166 14.44 -14.46 -0.70
C LEU A 166 15.90 -14.48 -1.15
N ARG A 167 16.78 -15.20 -0.43
CA ARG A 167 18.19 -15.38 -0.85
C ARG A 167 18.32 -16.07 -2.21
N ARG A 168 17.37 -16.92 -2.62
CA ARG A 168 17.34 -17.48 -3.99
C ARG A 168 16.88 -16.45 -5.01
N LEU A 169 15.90 -15.61 -4.63
CA LEU A 169 15.39 -14.53 -5.48
C LEU A 169 16.48 -13.48 -5.77
N THR A 170 17.31 -13.15 -4.76
CA THR A 170 18.40 -12.18 -4.98
C THR A 170 19.49 -12.70 -5.94
N ARG A 171 19.70 -14.01 -6.04
CA ARG A 171 20.57 -14.55 -7.10
C ARG A 171 20.02 -14.27 -8.52
N LEU A 172 18.69 -14.23 -8.66
CA LEU A 172 18.08 -13.81 -9.91
C LEU A 172 18.27 -12.31 -10.14
N TYR A 173 18.18 -11.49 -9.08
CA TYR A 173 18.48 -10.06 -9.18
C TYR A 173 19.91 -9.82 -9.65
N ASP A 174 20.89 -10.54 -9.07
CA ASP A 174 22.30 -10.49 -9.50
C ASP A 174 22.46 -10.87 -10.97
N ALA A 175 21.83 -11.98 -11.39
CA ALA A 175 21.89 -12.45 -12.77
C ALA A 175 21.26 -11.48 -13.78
N CYS A 176 20.25 -10.70 -13.34
CA CYS A 176 19.57 -9.68 -14.15
C CYS A 176 20.22 -8.29 -14.03
N GLY A 177 21.20 -8.10 -13.16
CA GLY A 177 21.85 -6.82 -12.91
C GLY A 177 20.94 -5.81 -12.18
N TYR A 178 19.99 -6.29 -11.37
CA TYR A 178 19.14 -5.43 -10.57
C TYR A 178 19.87 -4.92 -9.32
N VAL A 179 19.63 -3.66 -8.99
CA VAL A 179 20.11 -3.05 -7.75
C VAL A 179 19.11 -3.33 -6.63
N TYR A 180 19.59 -3.74 -5.46
CA TYR A 180 18.74 -3.98 -4.28
C TYR A 180 19.47 -3.66 -2.98
N ALA A 181 18.73 -3.39 -1.91
CA ALA A 181 19.30 -3.16 -0.59
C ALA A 181 19.83 -4.47 0.02
N PRO A 182 21.12 -4.54 0.40
CA PRO A 182 21.74 -5.79 0.85
C PRO A 182 21.50 -6.11 2.33
N HIS A 183 21.27 -5.10 3.17
CA HIS A 183 21.22 -5.24 4.64
C HIS A 183 20.15 -6.20 5.17
N PRO A 184 18.97 -6.41 4.55
CA PRO A 184 18.04 -7.41 5.05
C PRO A 184 18.53 -8.86 4.90
N LEU A 185 19.64 -9.06 4.21
CA LEU A 185 20.24 -10.36 3.91
C LEU A 185 21.61 -10.55 4.57
N ALA A 186 22.12 -9.51 5.24
CA ALA A 186 23.32 -9.61 6.06
C ALA A 186 23.04 -10.53 7.27
N ASP A 187 23.99 -11.43 7.56
CA ASP A 187 23.93 -12.37 8.68
C ASP A 187 24.13 -11.64 10.01
#